data_f7747f83afbd807b991ade6ddbe1730d
#
_entry.id   f7747f83afbd807b991ade6ddbe1730d
#
_cell.length_a   1.000
_cell.length_b   1.000
_cell.length_c   1.000
_cell.angle_alpha   90.00
_cell.angle_beta   90.00
_cell.angle_gamma   90.00
#
_symmetry.space_group_name_H-M   'P 1'
#
loop_
_entity.id
_entity.type
_entity.pdbx_description
1 polymer ?
#
loop_
_entity_poly.entity_id
_entity_poly.type
_entity_poly.pdbx_seq_one_letter_code
_entity_poly.pdbx_strand_id
1 'polypeptide(L)'
;MTLGGAAPAAALLAPGAGSDRDHPALLAIEAALAPLPVERFDFPYRRAGRRAPDRAPKLVAAVVEAASILAQRVDVTPGQVVLGGRSMGGRICSMAVAEGLPAAGLVLVSYPLHPPGRPDRLRVAHLPALDAPCLFVSGTRDPFGSPSELQEATTAIPGSVTHVWIDGAGHELKKAEVEVAETVAAWVMGLGGAGPRD
;
A
#
# COMPACT_ATOMS: atom_id res chain seq x y z
N MET A 1 -11.47 18.91 13.24
CA MET A 1 -10.90 18.00 14.26
C MET A 1 -10.10 16.96 13.50
N THR A 2 -8.80 17.14 13.42
CA THR A 2 -7.89 16.13 12.85
C THR A 2 -7.82 14.99 13.87
N LEU A 3 -8.47 13.89 13.59
CA LEU A 3 -8.28 12.67 14.38
C LEU A 3 -6.82 12.25 14.17
N GLY A 4 -5.97 12.49 15.16
CA GLY A 4 -4.63 11.93 15.18
C GLY A 4 -4.76 10.42 15.06
N GLY A 5 -4.31 9.86 13.92
CA GLY A 5 -4.33 8.42 13.71
C GLY A 5 -3.55 7.72 14.84
N ALA A 6 -4.01 6.55 15.25
CA ALA A 6 -3.26 5.74 16.22
C ALA A 6 -1.87 5.43 15.66
N ALA A 7 -0.85 5.44 16.51
CA ALA A 7 0.50 5.09 16.09
C ALA A 7 0.53 3.68 15.46
N PRO A 8 1.27 3.48 14.37
CA PRO A 8 1.42 2.16 13.75
C PRO A 8 1.97 1.14 14.75
N ALA A 9 1.37 -0.03 14.81
CA ALA A 9 1.79 -1.12 15.68
C ALA A 9 2.00 -2.44 14.93
N ALA A 10 1.57 -2.52 13.68
CA ALA A 10 1.83 -3.64 12.76
C ALA A 10 1.71 -3.20 11.30
N ALA A 11 2.17 -4.02 10.36
CA ALA A 11 1.98 -3.81 8.93
C ALA A 11 1.56 -5.08 8.19
N LEU A 12 0.64 -4.95 7.23
CA LEU A 12 0.22 -6.00 6.32
C LEU A 12 0.61 -5.63 4.89
N LEU A 13 1.38 -6.49 4.24
CA LEU A 13 1.91 -6.26 2.90
C LEU A 13 1.37 -7.28 1.88
N ALA A 14 0.78 -6.76 0.80
CA ALA A 14 0.17 -7.55 -0.27
C ALA A 14 1.01 -7.53 -1.55
N PRO A 15 1.18 -8.68 -2.25
CA PRO A 15 1.95 -8.77 -3.48
C PRO A 15 1.21 -8.24 -4.71
N GLY A 16 1.96 -7.97 -5.77
CA GLY A 16 1.43 -7.66 -7.09
C GLY A 16 0.79 -8.86 -7.80
N ALA A 17 0.09 -8.59 -8.90
CA ALA A 17 -0.45 -9.65 -9.75
C ALA A 17 0.69 -10.52 -10.32
N GLY A 18 0.51 -11.84 -10.25
CA GLY A 18 1.53 -12.79 -10.74
C GLY A 18 2.76 -12.97 -9.83
N SER A 19 2.82 -12.21 -8.73
CA SER A 19 3.84 -12.30 -7.69
C SER A 19 3.31 -13.00 -6.45
N ASP A 20 4.14 -13.12 -5.42
CA ASP A 20 3.83 -13.71 -4.13
C ASP A 20 4.42 -12.90 -2.98
N ARG A 21 4.18 -13.36 -1.76
CA ARG A 21 4.64 -12.70 -0.52
C ARG A 21 6.16 -12.58 -0.41
N ASP A 22 6.93 -13.38 -1.13
CA ASP A 22 8.39 -13.39 -1.09
C ASP A 22 9.03 -12.48 -2.14
N HIS A 23 8.24 -11.57 -2.73
CA HIS A 23 8.77 -10.55 -3.64
C HIS A 23 9.86 -9.70 -2.96
N PRO A 24 11.03 -9.47 -3.60
CA PRO A 24 12.18 -8.77 -2.98
C PRO A 24 11.84 -7.44 -2.31
N ALA A 25 10.99 -6.61 -2.93
CA ALA A 25 10.58 -5.33 -2.34
C ALA A 25 9.77 -5.52 -1.03
N LEU A 26 8.93 -6.56 -0.92
CA LEU A 26 8.17 -6.82 0.30
C LEU A 26 9.06 -7.35 1.41
N LEU A 27 10.05 -8.20 1.08
CA LEU A 27 11.08 -8.66 2.01
C LEU A 27 11.93 -7.51 2.54
N ALA A 28 12.35 -6.59 1.66
CA ALA A 28 13.13 -5.43 2.04
C ALA A 28 12.33 -4.48 2.97
N ILE A 29 11.06 -4.23 2.65
CA ILE A 29 10.17 -3.40 3.49
C ILE A 29 9.98 -4.04 4.87
N GLU A 30 9.71 -5.34 4.95
CA GLU A 30 9.60 -6.04 6.24
C GLU A 30 10.88 -5.90 7.07
N ALA A 31 12.04 -6.11 6.46
CA ALA A 31 13.32 -5.97 7.15
C ALA A 31 13.57 -4.54 7.67
N ALA A 32 13.20 -3.52 6.89
CA ALA A 32 13.37 -2.12 7.26
C ALA A 32 12.37 -1.65 8.34
N LEU A 33 11.22 -2.29 8.44
CA LEU A 33 10.21 -1.99 9.46
C LEU A 33 10.50 -2.63 10.82
N ALA A 34 11.50 -3.53 10.92
CA ALA A 34 11.83 -4.16 12.21
C ALA A 34 12.12 -3.10 13.30
N PRO A 35 11.64 -3.26 14.55
CA PRO A 35 10.99 -4.45 15.12
C PRO A 35 9.46 -4.50 14.97
N LEU A 36 8.85 -3.64 14.15
CA LEU A 36 7.41 -3.66 13.93
C LEU A 36 6.96 -5.02 13.37
N PRO A 37 5.93 -5.70 13.94
CA PRO A 37 5.38 -6.90 13.37
C PRO A 37 4.87 -6.69 11.93
N VAL A 38 5.36 -7.46 10.98
CA VAL A 38 4.94 -7.42 9.58
C VAL A 38 4.39 -8.76 9.15
N GLU A 39 3.24 -8.76 8.49
CA GLU A 39 2.70 -9.92 7.78
C GLU A 39 2.75 -9.67 6.28
N ARG A 40 3.50 -10.49 5.56
CA ARG A 40 3.42 -10.60 4.10
C ARG A 40 2.52 -11.76 3.76
N PHE A 41 1.39 -11.53 3.09
CA PHE A 41 0.44 -12.60 2.81
C PHE A 41 0.29 -12.90 1.32
N ASP A 42 -0.13 -14.12 1.00
CA ASP A 42 -0.52 -14.50 -0.34
C ASP A 42 -2.03 -14.43 -0.52
N PHE A 43 -2.47 -13.85 -1.61
CA PHE A 43 -3.87 -13.91 -2.00
C PHE A 43 -4.35 -15.36 -2.21
N PRO A 44 -5.64 -15.67 -1.97
CA PRO A 44 -6.17 -17.03 -2.06
C PRO A 44 -5.88 -17.74 -3.39
N TYR A 45 -5.90 -17.00 -4.51
CA TYR A 45 -5.59 -17.59 -5.82
C TYR A 45 -4.13 -18.10 -5.91
N ARG A 46 -3.17 -17.38 -5.27
CA ARG A 46 -1.76 -17.80 -5.22
C ARG A 46 -1.58 -19.04 -4.35
N ARG A 47 -2.19 -19.05 -3.17
CA ARG A 47 -2.19 -20.24 -2.28
C ARG A 47 -2.79 -21.48 -2.96
N ALA A 48 -3.74 -21.28 -3.88
CA ALA A 48 -4.32 -22.32 -4.71
C ALA A 48 -3.49 -22.67 -5.97
N GLY A 49 -2.25 -22.14 -6.11
CA GLY A 49 -1.37 -22.40 -7.26
C GLY A 49 -1.78 -21.73 -8.58
N ARG A 50 -2.78 -20.84 -8.56
CA ARG A 50 -3.26 -20.13 -9.75
C ARG A 50 -2.42 -18.89 -10.03
N ARG A 51 -2.24 -18.55 -11.32
CA ARG A 51 -1.51 -17.34 -11.75
C ARG A 51 -2.44 -16.13 -11.91
N ALA A 52 -3.66 -16.35 -12.41
CA ALA A 52 -4.62 -15.28 -12.66
C ALA A 52 -5.26 -14.82 -11.35
N PRO A 53 -5.26 -13.50 -11.04
CA PRO A 53 -5.93 -12.97 -9.86
C PRO A 53 -7.44 -13.23 -9.86
N ASP A 54 -7.99 -13.40 -8.67
CA ASP A 54 -9.44 -13.34 -8.46
C ASP A 54 -9.98 -11.92 -8.73
N ARG A 55 -11.30 -11.78 -8.84
CA ARG A 55 -11.95 -10.46 -8.97
C ARG A 55 -11.75 -9.63 -7.70
N ALA A 56 -11.75 -8.30 -7.84
CA ALA A 56 -11.45 -7.36 -6.76
C ALA A 56 -12.23 -7.62 -5.45
N PRO A 57 -13.55 -7.88 -5.43
CA PRO A 57 -14.27 -8.12 -4.17
C PRO A 57 -13.69 -9.29 -3.35
N LYS A 58 -13.24 -10.36 -4.03
CA LYS A 58 -12.64 -11.52 -3.33
C LYS A 58 -11.24 -11.19 -2.80
N LEU A 59 -10.48 -10.36 -3.51
CA LEU A 59 -9.17 -9.91 -3.06
C LEU A 59 -9.30 -8.94 -1.88
N VAL A 60 -10.27 -8.03 -1.90
CA VAL A 60 -10.60 -7.13 -0.79
C VAL A 60 -10.97 -7.92 0.46
N ALA A 61 -11.88 -8.89 0.34
CA ALA A 61 -12.25 -9.77 1.47
C ALA A 61 -11.03 -10.48 2.07
N ALA A 62 -10.07 -10.92 1.24
CA ALA A 62 -8.84 -11.55 1.72
C ALA A 62 -7.92 -10.57 2.47
N VAL A 63 -7.86 -9.30 2.07
CA VAL A 63 -7.13 -8.25 2.82
C VAL A 63 -7.79 -8.00 4.17
N VAL A 64 -9.12 -7.86 4.20
CA VAL A 64 -9.88 -7.64 5.45
C VAL A 64 -9.64 -8.79 6.43
N GLU A 65 -9.72 -10.04 5.97
CA GLU A 65 -9.45 -11.23 6.79
C GLU A 65 -8.01 -11.24 7.32
N ALA A 66 -7.02 -11.02 6.44
CA ALA A 66 -5.60 -11.03 6.82
C ALA A 66 -5.27 -9.92 7.82
N ALA A 67 -5.81 -8.71 7.63
CA ALA A 67 -5.64 -7.60 8.56
C ALA A 67 -6.24 -7.89 9.94
N SER A 68 -7.44 -8.50 9.98
CA SER A 68 -8.10 -8.89 11.22
C SER A 68 -7.30 -9.95 11.97
N ILE A 69 -6.80 -10.97 11.27
CA ILE A 69 -5.97 -12.04 11.87
C ILE A 69 -4.67 -11.44 12.42
N LEU A 70 -4.00 -10.57 11.66
CA LEU A 70 -2.77 -9.91 12.12
C LEU A 70 -3.04 -9.09 13.38
N ALA A 71 -4.07 -8.23 13.38
CA ALA A 71 -4.41 -7.37 14.50
C ALA A 71 -4.68 -8.20 15.78
N GLN A 72 -5.43 -9.29 15.67
CA GLN A 72 -5.68 -10.20 16.78
C GLN A 72 -4.40 -10.89 17.27
N ARG A 73 -3.54 -11.35 16.36
CA ARG A 73 -2.30 -12.05 16.70
C ARG A 73 -1.31 -11.18 17.48
N VAL A 74 -1.26 -9.89 17.18
CA VAL A 74 -0.33 -8.95 17.83
C VAL A 74 -1.01 -8.03 18.87
N ASP A 75 -2.27 -8.31 19.20
CA ASP A 75 -3.09 -7.60 20.21
C ASP A 75 -3.19 -6.08 19.97
N VAL A 76 -3.54 -5.71 18.75
CA VAL A 76 -3.75 -4.31 18.33
C VAL A 76 -5.10 -4.12 17.66
N THR A 77 -5.55 -2.86 17.53
CA THR A 77 -6.75 -2.55 16.75
C THR A 77 -6.44 -2.49 15.25
N PRO A 78 -7.39 -2.80 14.35
CA PRO A 78 -7.17 -2.66 12.90
C PRO A 78 -6.67 -1.25 12.49
N GLY A 79 -7.12 -0.19 13.17
CA GLY A 79 -6.67 1.19 12.94
C GLY A 79 -5.20 1.46 13.28
N GLN A 80 -4.50 0.52 13.91
CA GLN A 80 -3.06 0.57 14.19
C GLN A 80 -2.24 -0.24 13.17
N VAL A 81 -2.89 -0.87 12.19
CA VAL A 81 -2.21 -1.64 11.13
C VAL A 81 -1.98 -0.73 9.92
N VAL A 82 -0.75 -0.63 9.48
CA VAL A 82 -0.41 -0.07 8.16
C VAL A 82 -0.75 -1.13 7.11
N LEU A 83 -1.56 -0.76 6.13
CA LEU A 83 -1.89 -1.63 5.01
C LEU A 83 -1.15 -1.19 3.76
N GLY A 84 -0.72 -2.12 2.96
CA GLY A 84 -0.07 -1.73 1.73
C GLY A 84 0.43 -2.89 0.90
N GLY A 85 1.28 -2.55 -0.05
CA GLY A 85 1.90 -3.55 -0.91
C GLY A 85 2.26 -2.99 -2.27
N ARG A 86 2.63 -3.91 -3.15
CA ARG A 86 3.12 -3.58 -4.48
C ARG A 86 2.02 -3.72 -5.53
N SER A 87 1.91 -2.75 -6.44
CA SER A 87 1.05 -2.80 -7.62
C SER A 87 -0.40 -3.18 -7.26
N MET A 88 -0.92 -4.28 -7.78
CA MET A 88 -2.25 -4.78 -7.45
C MET A 88 -2.47 -4.88 -5.93
N GLY A 89 -1.48 -5.35 -5.18
CA GLY A 89 -1.61 -5.53 -3.73
C GLY A 89 -1.91 -4.21 -3.01
N GLY A 90 -1.13 -3.16 -3.27
CA GLY A 90 -1.38 -1.83 -2.70
C GLY A 90 -2.75 -1.28 -3.11
N ARG A 91 -3.12 -1.43 -4.39
CA ARG A 91 -4.44 -1.02 -4.86
C ARG A 91 -5.59 -1.76 -4.16
N ILE A 92 -5.47 -3.07 -3.93
CA ILE A 92 -6.51 -3.82 -3.22
C ILE A 92 -6.59 -3.40 -1.74
N CYS A 93 -5.45 -3.13 -1.09
CA CYS A 93 -5.42 -2.57 0.25
C CYS A 93 -6.14 -1.21 0.31
N SER A 94 -5.89 -0.30 -0.65
CA SER A 94 -6.59 0.99 -0.71
C SER A 94 -8.10 0.83 -0.95
N MET A 95 -8.53 -0.15 -1.73
CA MET A 95 -9.96 -0.46 -1.90
C MET A 95 -10.58 -0.97 -0.60
N ALA A 96 -9.89 -1.83 0.16
CA ALA A 96 -10.38 -2.31 1.45
C ALA A 96 -10.57 -1.15 2.45
N VAL A 97 -9.62 -0.20 2.49
CA VAL A 97 -9.76 1.01 3.33
C VAL A 97 -10.92 1.88 2.88
N ALA A 98 -11.07 2.10 1.58
CA ALA A 98 -12.20 2.86 1.03
C ALA A 98 -13.56 2.20 1.29
N GLU A 99 -13.61 0.89 1.47
CA GLU A 99 -14.79 0.11 1.88
C GLU A 99 -14.99 0.06 3.41
N GLY A 100 -14.17 0.80 4.17
CA GLY A 100 -14.34 0.99 5.62
C GLY A 100 -13.39 0.18 6.51
N LEU A 101 -12.39 -0.52 5.98
CA LEU A 101 -11.36 -1.15 6.82
C LEU A 101 -10.47 -0.07 7.45
N PRO A 102 -10.44 0.07 8.79
CA PRO A 102 -9.56 1.04 9.43
C PRO A 102 -8.08 0.70 9.19
N ALA A 103 -7.25 1.73 9.02
CA ALA A 103 -5.81 1.59 8.87
C ALA A 103 -5.06 2.79 9.47
N ALA A 104 -3.86 2.55 9.99
CA ALA A 104 -2.96 3.63 10.42
C ALA A 104 -2.42 4.45 9.24
N GLY A 105 -2.36 3.86 8.06
CA GLY A 105 -1.92 4.47 6.82
C GLY A 105 -1.83 3.45 5.68
N LEU A 106 -1.64 3.95 4.46
CA LEU A 106 -1.52 3.15 3.24
C LEU A 106 -0.15 3.32 2.60
N VAL A 107 0.54 2.20 2.33
CA VAL A 107 1.81 2.13 1.59
C VAL A 107 1.55 1.56 0.19
N LEU A 108 1.68 2.39 -0.83
CA LEU A 108 1.26 2.12 -2.20
C LEU A 108 2.49 2.16 -3.15
N VAL A 109 3.21 1.02 -3.21
CA VAL A 109 4.41 0.89 -4.05
C VAL A 109 4.01 0.54 -5.47
N SER A 110 4.45 1.34 -6.45
CA SER A 110 4.11 1.20 -7.87
C SER A 110 2.59 1.10 -8.09
N TYR A 111 1.83 2.08 -7.63
CA TYR A 111 0.37 2.05 -7.78
C TYR A 111 -0.03 2.00 -9.25
N PRO A 112 -0.82 0.99 -9.69
CA PRO A 112 -1.17 0.83 -11.10
C PRO A 112 -2.38 1.69 -11.46
N LEU A 113 -2.15 2.98 -11.72
CA LEU A 113 -3.21 3.98 -11.99
C LEU A 113 -4.11 3.56 -13.16
N HIS A 114 -3.52 3.03 -14.22
CA HIS A 114 -4.23 2.48 -15.38
C HIS A 114 -3.45 1.30 -15.99
N PRO A 115 -4.03 0.47 -16.86
CA PRO A 115 -3.26 -0.50 -17.64
C PRO A 115 -2.27 0.21 -18.58
N PRO A 116 -1.10 -0.34 -18.86
CA PRO A 116 -0.16 0.24 -19.81
C PRO A 116 -0.82 0.54 -21.16
N GLY A 117 -0.60 1.75 -21.69
CA GLY A 117 -1.19 2.20 -22.95
C GLY A 117 -2.71 2.44 -22.92
N ARG A 118 -3.31 2.46 -21.73
CA ARG A 118 -4.76 2.71 -21.55
C ARG A 118 -5.02 3.77 -20.49
N PRO A 119 -4.56 5.02 -20.68
CA PRO A 119 -4.75 6.12 -19.72
C PRO A 119 -6.24 6.49 -19.55
N ASP A 120 -7.10 6.09 -20.48
CA ASP A 120 -8.57 6.21 -20.41
C ASP A 120 -9.20 5.29 -19.35
N ARG A 121 -8.46 4.28 -18.84
CA ARG A 121 -8.98 3.30 -17.89
C ARG A 121 -8.42 3.48 -16.47
N LEU A 122 -8.70 4.64 -15.89
CA LEU A 122 -8.25 5.00 -14.55
C LEU A 122 -8.86 4.08 -13.48
N ARG A 123 -8.05 3.76 -12.47
CA ARG A 123 -8.42 2.94 -11.31
C ARG A 123 -8.50 3.80 -10.05
N VAL A 124 -9.32 4.84 -10.10
CA VAL A 124 -9.38 5.93 -9.11
C VAL A 124 -10.72 6.05 -8.38
N ALA A 125 -11.74 5.29 -8.76
CA ALA A 125 -13.10 5.47 -8.25
C ALA A 125 -13.25 5.39 -6.72
N HIS A 126 -12.33 4.70 -6.03
CA HIS A 126 -12.32 4.55 -4.59
C HIS A 126 -11.45 5.60 -3.86
N LEU A 127 -10.59 6.34 -4.57
CA LEU A 127 -9.66 7.30 -3.96
C LEU A 127 -10.37 8.40 -3.14
N PRO A 128 -11.51 8.95 -3.55
CA PRO A 128 -12.24 9.96 -2.76
C PRO A 128 -12.74 9.49 -1.39
N ALA A 129 -12.72 8.19 -1.11
CA ALA A 129 -13.10 7.61 0.18
C ALA A 129 -11.91 7.26 1.09
N LEU A 130 -10.69 7.72 0.75
CA LEU A 130 -9.48 7.43 1.53
C LEU A 130 -9.17 8.56 2.51
N ASP A 131 -9.59 8.42 3.78
CA ASP A 131 -9.25 9.38 4.84
C ASP A 131 -7.90 9.09 5.52
N ALA A 132 -7.36 7.87 5.37
CA ALA A 132 -6.07 7.48 5.94
C ALA A 132 -4.90 8.15 5.20
N PRO A 133 -3.78 8.45 5.90
CA PRO A 133 -2.56 8.90 5.26
C PRO A 133 -2.06 7.91 4.21
N CYS A 134 -1.64 8.40 3.05
CA CYS A 134 -1.19 7.59 1.91
C CYS A 134 0.24 7.94 1.50
N LEU A 135 1.11 6.94 1.39
CA LEU A 135 2.41 7.03 0.76
C LEU A 135 2.37 6.35 -0.61
N PHE A 136 2.69 7.08 -1.66
CA PHE A 136 2.91 6.54 -3.00
C PHE A 136 4.41 6.55 -3.30
N VAL A 137 5.00 5.38 -3.57
CA VAL A 137 6.38 5.24 -4.03
C VAL A 137 6.36 4.67 -5.44
N SER A 138 6.78 5.44 -6.43
CA SER A 138 6.65 5.05 -7.84
C SER A 138 7.87 5.46 -8.67
N GLY A 139 8.16 4.69 -9.70
CA GLY A 139 9.21 5.04 -10.66
C GLY A 139 8.79 6.16 -11.61
N THR A 140 9.71 7.06 -11.96
CA THR A 140 9.41 8.16 -12.89
C THR A 140 9.12 7.71 -14.32
N ARG A 141 9.41 6.43 -14.66
CA ARG A 141 9.12 5.79 -15.96
C ARG A 141 8.14 4.63 -15.85
N ASP A 142 7.24 4.68 -14.87
CA ASP A 142 6.23 3.63 -14.69
C ASP A 142 5.16 3.73 -15.78
N PRO A 143 4.97 2.70 -16.64
CA PRO A 143 3.98 2.72 -17.71
C PRO A 143 2.53 2.57 -17.21
N PHE A 144 2.32 2.33 -15.92
CA PHE A 144 1.00 2.25 -15.28
C PHE A 144 0.50 3.59 -14.71
N GLY A 145 1.28 4.66 -14.85
CA GLY A 145 0.97 6.02 -14.44
C GLY A 145 2.24 6.84 -14.26
N SER A 146 2.34 7.95 -14.98
CA SER A 146 3.41 8.94 -14.82
C SER A 146 3.27 9.70 -13.50
N PRO A 147 4.34 10.39 -13.03
CA PRO A 147 4.26 11.25 -11.85
C PRO A 147 3.11 12.27 -11.91
N SER A 148 2.95 12.95 -13.04
CA SER A 148 1.90 13.97 -13.21
C SER A 148 0.48 13.38 -13.15
N GLU A 149 0.25 12.25 -13.83
CA GLU A 149 -1.05 11.56 -13.80
C GLU A 149 -1.38 11.09 -12.38
N LEU A 150 -0.39 10.55 -11.67
CA LEU A 150 -0.60 10.06 -10.31
C LEU A 150 -0.86 11.21 -9.32
N GLN A 151 -0.10 12.32 -9.43
CA GLN A 151 -0.33 13.52 -8.63
C GLN A 151 -1.73 14.09 -8.86
N GLU A 152 -2.16 14.24 -10.12
CA GLU A 152 -3.50 14.70 -10.46
C GLU A 152 -4.59 13.79 -9.88
N ALA A 153 -4.48 12.49 -10.09
CA ALA A 153 -5.47 11.50 -9.64
C ALA A 153 -5.61 11.48 -8.10
N THR A 154 -4.52 11.68 -7.38
CA THR A 154 -4.51 11.63 -5.91
C THR A 154 -5.00 12.90 -5.24
N THR A 155 -5.23 13.99 -5.97
CA THR A 155 -5.89 15.21 -5.42
C THR A 155 -7.30 14.92 -4.89
N ALA A 156 -7.90 13.84 -5.34
CA ALA A 156 -9.22 13.40 -4.88
C ALA A 156 -9.20 12.72 -3.50
N ILE A 157 -8.03 12.43 -2.93
CA ILE A 157 -7.89 11.78 -1.62
C ILE A 157 -8.04 12.82 -0.51
N PRO A 158 -9.04 12.68 0.41
CA PRO A 158 -9.21 13.59 1.54
C PRO A 158 -8.06 13.49 2.56
N GLY A 159 -7.50 12.29 2.74
CA GLY A 159 -6.35 12.06 3.61
C GLY A 159 -5.06 12.71 3.11
N SER A 160 -4.04 12.77 3.96
CA SER A 160 -2.74 13.29 3.56
C SER A 160 -2.06 12.35 2.53
N VAL A 161 -1.48 12.94 1.49
CA VAL A 161 -0.77 12.19 0.43
C VAL A 161 0.69 12.61 0.38
N THR A 162 1.57 11.62 0.40
CA THR A 162 3.01 11.77 0.18
C THR A 162 3.40 11.02 -1.09
N HIS A 163 4.11 11.68 -2.00
CA HIS A 163 4.69 11.06 -3.19
C HIS A 163 6.20 10.99 -3.06
N VAL A 164 6.79 9.84 -3.36
CA VAL A 164 8.21 9.65 -3.52
C VAL A 164 8.48 9.02 -4.89
N TRP A 165 9.36 9.64 -5.65
CA TRP A 165 9.69 9.25 -7.01
C TRP A 165 11.08 8.63 -7.07
N ILE A 166 11.16 7.40 -7.58
CA ILE A 166 12.42 6.72 -7.87
C ILE A 166 12.83 7.05 -9.30
N ASP A 167 13.85 7.89 -9.45
CA ASP A 167 14.23 8.41 -10.77
C ASP A 167 14.70 7.31 -11.72
N GLY A 168 14.27 7.41 -12.97
CA GLY A 168 14.60 6.47 -14.04
C GLY A 168 14.01 5.07 -13.88
N ALA A 169 13.39 4.74 -12.74
CA ALA A 169 12.81 3.43 -12.49
C ALA A 169 11.46 3.25 -13.20
N GLY A 170 11.18 2.02 -13.62
CA GLY A 170 9.88 1.59 -14.13
C GLY A 170 9.05 0.91 -13.04
N HIS A 171 7.98 0.22 -13.44
CA HIS A 171 7.01 -0.42 -12.54
C HIS A 171 7.61 -1.42 -11.54
N GLU A 172 8.66 -2.12 -11.93
CA GLU A 172 9.31 -3.14 -11.08
C GLU A 172 10.22 -2.56 -10.00
N LEU A 173 10.60 -1.27 -10.09
CA LEU A 173 11.55 -0.60 -9.18
C LEU A 173 12.83 -1.41 -8.97
N LYS A 174 13.32 -2.08 -10.04
CA LYS A 174 14.51 -2.94 -9.99
C LYS A 174 15.73 -2.17 -9.46
N LYS A 175 16.47 -2.78 -8.54
CA LYS A 175 17.66 -2.22 -7.88
C LYS A 175 17.37 -1.05 -6.94
N ALA A 176 16.11 -0.74 -6.68
CA ALA A 176 15.70 0.30 -5.75
C ALA A 176 15.02 -0.28 -4.48
N GLU A 177 15.10 -1.60 -4.27
CA GLU A 177 14.40 -2.28 -3.17
C GLU A 177 14.79 -1.71 -1.80
N VAL A 178 16.05 -1.36 -1.60
CA VAL A 178 16.56 -0.77 -0.35
C VAL A 178 16.03 0.66 -0.19
N GLU A 179 16.13 1.51 -1.22
CA GLU A 179 15.64 2.89 -1.21
C GLU A 179 14.13 2.94 -0.94
N VAL A 180 13.36 2.05 -1.58
CA VAL A 180 11.92 1.91 -1.33
C VAL A 180 11.65 1.51 0.12
N ALA A 181 12.40 0.54 0.65
CA ALA A 181 12.23 0.04 2.00
C ALA A 181 12.54 1.11 3.06
N GLU A 182 13.65 1.84 2.89
CA GLU A 182 14.04 2.96 3.77
C GLU A 182 13.00 4.09 3.73
N THR A 183 12.51 4.43 2.54
CA THR A 183 11.44 5.42 2.36
C THR A 183 10.17 5.01 3.11
N VAL A 184 9.74 3.76 2.95
CA VAL A 184 8.56 3.23 3.64
C VAL A 184 8.75 3.24 5.15
N ALA A 185 9.91 2.79 5.65
CA ALA A 185 10.19 2.75 7.08
C ALA A 185 10.19 4.16 7.69
N ALA A 186 10.87 5.12 7.07
CA ALA A 186 10.88 6.52 7.53
C ALA A 186 9.48 7.11 7.59
N TRP A 187 8.65 6.87 6.56
CA TRP A 187 7.28 7.36 6.53
C TRP A 187 6.39 6.70 7.61
N VAL A 188 6.45 5.38 7.76
CA VAL A 188 5.67 4.64 8.76
C VAL A 188 6.03 5.08 10.17
N MET A 189 7.33 5.25 10.48
CA MET A 189 7.78 5.75 11.78
C MET A 189 7.32 7.20 12.04
N GLY A 190 7.17 7.99 10.98
CA GLY A 190 6.66 9.38 11.06
C GLY A 190 5.16 9.47 11.37
N LEU A 191 4.36 8.44 11.09
CA LEU A 191 2.92 8.46 11.36
C LEU A 191 2.57 8.58 12.85
N GLY A 192 3.43 8.08 13.75
CA GLY A 192 3.25 8.18 15.20
C GLY A 192 3.73 9.48 15.83
N GLY A 193 4.47 10.31 15.08
CA GLY A 193 5.16 11.51 15.59
C GLY A 193 4.44 12.84 15.38
N ALA A 194 3.27 12.86 14.80
CA ALA A 194 2.48 14.08 14.61
C ALA A 194 1.68 14.43 15.89
N GLY A 195 2.40 14.70 16.98
CA GLY A 195 1.88 15.52 18.06
C GLY A 195 1.68 16.97 17.55
N PRO A 196 0.86 17.81 18.24
CA PRO A 196 0.56 19.16 17.76
C PRO A 196 1.86 19.93 17.58
N ARG A 197 2.08 20.45 16.37
CA ARG A 197 3.06 21.52 16.16
C ARG A 197 2.37 22.78 16.65
N ASP A 198 2.92 23.32 17.75
CA ASP A 198 2.56 24.63 18.32
C ASP A 198 2.66 25.75 17.27
#